data_f425544d501e48b9a8e05c77e421c54e
#
_entry.id   f425544d501e48b9a8e05c77e421c54e
#
_cell.length_a   1.000
_cell.length_b   1.000
_cell.length_c   1.000
_cell.angle_alpha   90.00
_cell.angle_beta   90.00
_cell.angle_gamma   90.00
#
_symmetry.space_group_name_H-M   'P 1'
#
loop_
_entity.id
_entity.type
_entity.pdbx_description
1 polymer ?
#
loop_
_entity_poly.entity_id
_entity_poly.type
_entity_poly.pdbx_seq_one_letter_code
_entity_poly.pdbx_strand_id
1 'polypeptide(L)'
;CVQELSTLLNAGIPLADALLNIAQGHETRPIGASLHATYKNLRSGLSLASSLKESGLKLPAYVHELVRAGEETGKLGASIQSASQQMEADASFRRETRNALTYPMVLIASGLLATLVVFIFVVPKFANILTNPKADIPIFSRWVLQSGLWLVNNKILAAVSFALAAGGFFFIISKQKIRDQLW
;
A
#
# COMPACT_ATOMS: atom_id res chain seq x y z
N CYS A 1 11.61 -4.67 -15.77
CA CYS A 1 11.99 -6.08 -16.07
C CYS A 1 10.99 -6.76 -17.00
N VAL A 2 9.69 -6.89 -16.63
CA VAL A 2 8.67 -7.54 -17.50
C VAL A 2 8.54 -6.77 -18.83
N GLN A 3 8.49 -5.46 -18.78
CA GLN A 3 8.44 -4.58 -19.95
C GLN A 3 9.69 -4.69 -20.83
N GLU A 4 10.87 -4.71 -20.24
CA GLU A 4 12.13 -4.93 -20.93
C GLU A 4 12.14 -6.27 -21.64
N LEU A 5 11.66 -7.33 -20.96
CA LEU A 5 11.57 -8.66 -21.54
C LEU A 5 10.62 -8.68 -22.74
N SER A 6 9.45 -8.04 -22.64
CA SER A 6 8.52 -7.97 -23.77
C SER A 6 9.11 -7.22 -24.96
N THR A 7 9.85 -6.14 -24.71
CA THR A 7 10.51 -5.36 -25.76
C THR A 7 11.59 -6.18 -26.49
N LEU A 8 12.42 -6.90 -25.75
CA LEU A 8 13.47 -7.74 -26.33
C LEU A 8 12.89 -8.90 -27.15
N LEU A 9 11.84 -9.55 -26.65
CA LEU A 9 11.16 -10.64 -27.36
C LEU A 9 10.45 -10.15 -28.62
N ASN A 10 9.82 -8.99 -28.58
CA ASN A 10 9.20 -8.38 -29.76
C ASN A 10 10.25 -7.91 -30.80
N ALA A 11 11.46 -7.62 -30.36
CA ALA A 11 12.61 -7.37 -31.26
C ALA A 11 13.23 -8.65 -31.84
N GLY A 12 12.67 -9.83 -31.52
CA GLY A 12 13.14 -11.12 -32.02
C GLY A 12 14.33 -11.70 -31.27
N ILE A 13 14.70 -11.16 -30.12
CA ILE A 13 15.80 -11.70 -29.31
C ILE A 13 15.32 -13.00 -28.65
N PRO A 14 16.11 -14.08 -28.69
CA PRO A 14 15.78 -15.33 -28.03
C PRO A 14 15.53 -15.16 -26.54
N LEU A 15 14.54 -15.87 -25.99
CA LEU A 15 14.10 -15.74 -24.59
C LEU A 15 15.25 -15.90 -23.59
N ALA A 16 16.13 -16.87 -23.82
CA ALA A 16 17.28 -17.11 -22.93
C ALA A 16 18.25 -15.91 -22.90
N ASP A 17 18.54 -15.34 -24.07
CA ASP A 17 19.43 -14.19 -24.18
C ASP A 17 18.83 -12.92 -23.61
N ALA A 18 17.52 -12.73 -23.84
CA ALA A 18 16.77 -11.62 -23.24
C ALA A 18 16.79 -11.67 -21.71
N LEU A 19 16.55 -12.85 -21.12
CA LEU A 19 16.61 -13.05 -19.68
C LEU A 19 18.01 -12.82 -19.11
N LEU A 20 19.04 -13.32 -19.77
CA LEU A 20 20.42 -13.12 -19.34
C LEU A 20 20.80 -11.64 -19.36
N ASN A 21 20.45 -10.93 -20.42
CA ASN A 21 20.73 -9.50 -20.58
C ASN A 21 20.10 -8.68 -19.46
N ILE A 22 18.82 -8.95 -19.17
CA ILE A 22 18.11 -8.25 -18.09
C ILE A 22 18.70 -8.62 -16.73
N ALA A 23 19.07 -9.88 -16.49
CA ALA A 23 19.68 -10.34 -15.25
C ALA A 23 21.01 -9.61 -14.99
N GLN A 24 21.85 -9.47 -15.99
CA GLN A 24 23.12 -8.73 -15.91
C GLN A 24 22.91 -7.24 -15.63
N GLY A 25 21.91 -6.62 -16.25
CA GLY A 25 21.55 -5.22 -15.98
C GLY A 25 21.04 -4.96 -14.56
N HIS A 26 20.67 -6.01 -13.83
CA HIS A 26 20.08 -5.90 -12.48
C HIS A 26 20.84 -6.71 -11.41
N GLU A 27 22.12 -7.05 -11.64
CA GLU A 27 22.93 -7.90 -10.74
C GLU A 27 22.99 -7.40 -9.29
N THR A 28 23.02 -6.08 -9.09
CA THR A 28 23.06 -5.46 -7.76
C THR A 28 21.73 -5.51 -7.00
N ARG A 29 20.65 -5.98 -7.62
CA ARG A 29 19.32 -6.03 -7.04
C ARG A 29 18.87 -7.48 -6.81
N PRO A 30 18.04 -7.74 -5.80
CA PRO A 30 17.50 -9.09 -5.54
C PRO A 30 16.81 -9.73 -6.74
N ILE A 31 16.23 -8.89 -7.62
CA ILE A 31 15.56 -9.33 -8.84
C ILE A 31 16.55 -9.95 -9.86
N GLY A 32 17.80 -9.51 -9.90
CA GLY A 32 18.82 -10.08 -10.76
C GLY A 32 19.10 -11.55 -10.44
N ALA A 33 19.21 -11.88 -9.15
CA ALA A 33 19.41 -13.26 -8.70
C ALA A 33 18.21 -14.16 -9.11
N SER A 34 16.98 -13.66 -8.97
CA SER A 34 15.78 -14.38 -9.39
C SER A 34 15.71 -14.58 -10.91
N LEU A 35 16.12 -13.59 -11.69
CA LEU A 35 16.19 -13.70 -13.15
C LEU A 35 17.28 -14.68 -13.59
N HIS A 36 18.41 -14.70 -12.90
CA HIS A 36 19.45 -15.71 -13.13
C HIS A 36 18.95 -17.12 -12.81
N ALA A 37 18.19 -17.29 -11.73
CA ALA A 37 17.55 -18.57 -11.41
C ALA A 37 16.56 -18.98 -12.50
N THR A 38 15.72 -18.04 -12.99
CA THR A 38 14.81 -18.26 -14.11
C THR A 38 15.56 -18.71 -15.37
N TYR A 39 16.64 -18.02 -15.71
CA TYR A 39 17.48 -18.37 -16.86
C TYR A 39 18.08 -19.78 -16.73
N LYS A 40 18.60 -20.13 -15.55
CA LYS A 40 19.16 -21.46 -15.28
C LYS A 40 18.10 -22.56 -15.43
N ASN A 41 16.91 -22.35 -14.87
CA ASN A 41 15.79 -23.28 -14.97
C ASN A 41 15.32 -23.46 -16.43
N LEU A 42 15.23 -22.36 -17.17
CA LEU A 42 14.88 -22.41 -18.59
C LEU A 42 15.91 -23.23 -19.40
N ARG A 43 17.19 -23.06 -19.13
CA ARG A 43 18.26 -23.86 -19.78
C ARG A 43 18.24 -25.33 -19.39
N SER A 44 17.68 -25.69 -18.24
CA SER A 44 17.47 -27.10 -17.86
C SER A 44 16.22 -27.73 -18.49
N GLY A 45 15.49 -26.98 -19.32
CA GLY A 45 14.31 -27.46 -20.04
C GLY A 45 12.98 -27.21 -19.35
N LEU A 46 12.96 -26.45 -18.26
CA LEU A 46 11.70 -26.02 -17.64
C LEU A 46 11.03 -24.95 -18.49
N SER A 47 9.68 -24.90 -18.46
CA SER A 47 8.93 -23.82 -19.09
C SER A 47 9.21 -22.49 -18.40
N LEU A 48 9.04 -21.37 -19.11
CA LEU A 48 9.20 -20.03 -18.51
C LEU A 48 8.23 -19.82 -17.36
N ALA A 49 6.96 -20.24 -17.51
CA ALA A 49 5.96 -20.12 -16.47
C ALA A 49 6.38 -20.85 -15.19
N SER A 50 6.90 -22.08 -15.30
CA SER A 50 7.42 -22.85 -14.16
C SER A 50 8.68 -22.21 -13.57
N SER A 51 9.61 -21.77 -14.43
CA SER A 51 10.85 -21.13 -14.02
C SER A 51 10.62 -19.83 -13.26
N LEU A 52 9.65 -19.01 -13.68
CA LEU A 52 9.27 -17.80 -12.98
C LEU A 52 8.65 -18.09 -11.60
N LYS A 53 7.85 -19.14 -11.50
CA LYS A 53 7.24 -19.55 -10.23
C LYS A 53 8.28 -20.02 -9.22
N GLU A 54 9.27 -20.77 -9.66
CA GLU A 54 10.34 -21.28 -8.81
C GLU A 54 11.43 -20.25 -8.47
N SER A 55 11.56 -19.22 -9.28
CA SER A 55 12.59 -18.18 -9.09
C SER A 55 12.35 -17.26 -7.89
N GLY A 56 11.20 -17.38 -7.22
CA GLY A 56 10.83 -16.51 -6.09
C GLY A 56 10.47 -15.08 -6.49
N LEU A 57 10.31 -14.79 -7.78
CA LEU A 57 9.79 -13.52 -8.27
C LEU A 57 8.33 -13.35 -7.82
N LYS A 58 8.07 -12.29 -7.06
CA LYS A 58 6.73 -11.95 -6.62
C LYS A 58 5.95 -11.30 -7.77
N LEU A 59 5.41 -12.12 -8.65
CA LEU A 59 4.56 -11.72 -9.76
C LEU A 59 3.09 -12.03 -9.43
N PRO A 60 2.14 -11.19 -9.88
CA PRO A 60 0.72 -11.50 -9.79
C PRO A 60 0.37 -12.84 -10.47
N ALA A 61 -0.62 -13.54 -9.95
CA ALA A 61 -1.01 -14.86 -10.47
C ALA A 61 -1.34 -14.84 -11.97
N TYR A 62 -2.00 -13.78 -12.44
CA TYR A 62 -2.36 -13.65 -13.85
C TYR A 62 -1.14 -13.57 -14.79
N VAL A 63 0.03 -13.10 -14.31
CA VAL A 63 1.26 -13.07 -15.11
C VAL A 63 1.72 -14.49 -15.44
N HIS A 64 1.68 -15.40 -14.47
CA HIS A 64 2.03 -16.80 -14.71
C HIS A 64 1.09 -17.47 -15.72
N GLU A 65 -0.21 -17.18 -15.64
CA GLU A 65 -1.20 -17.72 -16.57
C GLU A 65 -1.03 -17.15 -17.99
N LEU A 66 -0.78 -15.85 -18.12
CA LEU A 66 -0.52 -15.23 -19.42
C LEU A 66 0.78 -15.76 -20.06
N VAL A 67 1.83 -15.94 -19.27
CA VAL A 67 3.10 -16.51 -19.75
C VAL A 67 2.88 -17.95 -20.21
N ARG A 68 2.16 -18.78 -19.43
CA ARG A 68 1.85 -20.16 -19.79
C ARG A 68 1.06 -20.22 -21.10
N ALA A 69 -0.01 -19.44 -21.23
CA ALA A 69 -0.79 -19.39 -22.45
C ALA A 69 0.04 -18.91 -23.67
N GLY A 70 0.98 -17.97 -23.43
CA GLY A 70 1.91 -17.50 -24.46
C GLY A 70 2.92 -18.56 -24.90
N GLU A 71 3.40 -19.40 -23.99
CA GLU A 71 4.26 -20.54 -24.30
C GLU A 71 3.52 -21.60 -25.14
N GLU A 72 2.32 -21.98 -24.71
CA GLU A 72 1.49 -22.97 -25.39
C GLU A 72 1.08 -22.54 -26.81
N THR A 73 0.87 -21.23 -27.02
CA THR A 73 0.42 -20.69 -28.31
C THR A 73 1.57 -20.19 -29.20
N GLY A 74 2.81 -20.21 -28.71
CA GLY A 74 3.98 -19.65 -29.41
C GLY A 74 3.97 -18.10 -29.51
N LYS A 75 3.09 -17.41 -28.76
CA LYS A 75 2.95 -15.94 -28.76
C LYS A 75 3.47 -15.30 -27.48
N LEU A 76 4.60 -15.79 -26.99
CA LEU A 76 5.15 -15.39 -25.69
C LEU A 76 5.39 -13.87 -25.57
N GLY A 77 5.95 -13.24 -26.61
CA GLY A 77 6.19 -11.79 -26.62
C GLY A 77 4.93 -10.97 -26.41
N ALA A 78 3.85 -11.32 -27.13
CA ALA A 78 2.55 -10.65 -26.98
C ALA A 78 1.91 -10.89 -25.59
N SER A 79 2.03 -12.10 -25.05
CA SER A 79 1.52 -12.45 -23.73
C SER A 79 2.25 -11.71 -22.61
N ILE A 80 3.57 -11.61 -22.69
CA ILE A 80 4.39 -10.84 -21.74
C ILE A 80 4.10 -9.34 -21.85
N GLN A 81 3.86 -8.84 -23.07
CA GLN A 81 3.44 -7.45 -23.27
C GLN A 81 2.09 -7.16 -22.60
N SER A 82 1.12 -8.05 -22.79
CA SER A 82 -0.19 -7.93 -22.12
C SER A 82 -0.05 -7.97 -20.59
N ALA A 83 0.80 -8.87 -20.06
CA ALA A 83 1.09 -8.93 -18.64
C ALA A 83 1.72 -7.62 -18.12
N SER A 84 2.66 -7.03 -18.88
CA SER A 84 3.29 -5.75 -18.54
C SER A 84 2.27 -4.61 -18.50
N GLN A 85 1.41 -4.50 -19.50
CA GLN A 85 0.36 -3.49 -19.56
C GLN A 85 -0.62 -3.61 -18.39
N GLN A 86 -1.02 -4.84 -18.04
CA GLN A 86 -1.90 -5.06 -16.90
C GLN A 86 -1.21 -4.67 -15.58
N MET A 87 0.06 -5.00 -15.40
CA MET A 87 0.83 -4.59 -14.22
C MET A 87 0.96 -3.06 -14.11
N GLU A 88 1.13 -2.37 -15.24
CA GLU A 88 1.18 -0.90 -15.27
C GLU A 88 -0.17 -0.29 -14.93
N ALA A 89 -1.27 -0.84 -15.48
CA ALA A 89 -2.62 -0.41 -15.17
C ALA A 89 -2.93 -0.59 -13.68
N ASP A 90 -2.57 -1.74 -13.09
CA ASP A 90 -2.74 -2.00 -11.66
C ASP A 90 -1.92 -1.01 -10.81
N ALA A 91 -0.69 -0.71 -11.22
CA ALA A 91 0.17 0.23 -10.52
C ALA A 91 -0.36 1.68 -10.60
N SER A 92 -0.87 2.10 -11.76
CA SER A 92 -1.48 3.43 -11.93
C SER A 92 -2.75 3.56 -11.11
N PHE A 93 -3.64 2.57 -11.16
CA PHE A 93 -4.86 2.54 -10.36
C PHE A 93 -4.57 2.64 -8.85
N ARG A 94 -3.58 1.90 -8.36
CA ARG A 94 -3.15 2.00 -6.94
C ARG A 94 -2.62 3.39 -6.59
N ARG A 95 -1.87 4.03 -7.50
CA ARG A 95 -1.37 5.41 -7.31
C ARG A 95 -2.51 6.43 -7.26
N GLU A 96 -3.45 6.33 -8.20
CA GLU A 96 -4.62 7.20 -8.27
C GLU A 96 -5.49 7.06 -7.02
N THR A 97 -5.80 5.83 -6.60
CA THR A 97 -6.56 5.57 -5.38
C THR A 97 -5.87 6.16 -4.15
N ARG A 98 -4.55 5.99 -4.04
CA ARG A 98 -3.79 6.58 -2.93
C ARG A 98 -3.82 8.10 -2.94
N ASN A 99 -3.67 8.70 -4.11
CA ASN A 99 -3.71 10.16 -4.25
C ASN A 99 -5.11 10.70 -3.93
N ALA A 100 -6.16 10.03 -4.40
CA ALA A 100 -7.54 10.41 -4.09
C ALA A 100 -7.86 10.34 -2.59
N LEU A 101 -7.29 9.36 -1.87
CA LEU A 101 -7.48 9.20 -0.42
C LEU A 101 -6.66 10.18 0.43
N THR A 102 -5.64 10.81 -0.14
CA THR A 102 -4.78 11.76 0.59
C THR A 102 -5.57 12.99 1.07
N TYR A 103 -6.45 13.54 0.22
CA TYR A 103 -7.25 14.71 0.58
C TYR A 103 -8.24 14.44 1.74
N PRO A 104 -9.09 13.40 1.71
CA PRO A 104 -9.95 13.05 2.85
C PRO A 104 -9.16 12.79 4.14
N MET A 105 -7.98 12.17 4.05
CA MET A 105 -7.13 11.93 5.22
C MET A 105 -6.66 13.23 5.87
N VAL A 106 -6.17 14.18 5.07
CA VAL A 106 -5.72 15.49 5.57
C VAL A 106 -6.89 16.25 6.20
N LEU A 107 -8.07 16.19 5.57
CA LEU A 107 -9.28 16.86 6.08
C LEU A 107 -9.72 16.27 7.45
N ILE A 108 -9.76 14.95 7.57
CA ILE A 108 -10.11 14.28 8.82
C ILE A 108 -9.07 14.59 9.90
N ALA A 109 -7.78 14.50 9.58
CA ALA A 109 -6.71 14.79 10.52
C ALA A 109 -6.76 16.23 11.03
N SER A 110 -6.98 17.22 10.14
CA SER A 110 -7.09 18.62 10.53
C SER A 110 -8.36 18.90 11.36
N GLY A 111 -9.49 18.29 11.01
CA GLY A 111 -10.73 18.39 11.77
C GLY A 111 -10.62 17.81 13.18
N LEU A 112 -9.98 16.63 13.30
CA LEU A 112 -9.70 16.03 14.60
C LEU A 112 -8.75 16.90 15.45
N LEU A 113 -7.70 17.45 14.83
CA LEU A 113 -6.76 18.35 15.51
C LEU A 113 -7.47 19.61 16.02
N ALA A 114 -8.30 20.24 15.17
CA ALA A 114 -9.09 21.42 15.57
C ALA A 114 -10.03 21.12 16.72
N THR A 115 -10.74 19.99 16.65
CA THR A 115 -11.61 19.54 17.73
C THR A 115 -10.84 19.34 19.03
N LEU A 116 -9.68 18.72 18.96
CA LEU A 116 -8.83 18.45 20.12
C LEU A 116 -8.34 19.76 20.77
N VAL A 117 -7.94 20.74 19.95
CA VAL A 117 -7.56 22.10 20.45
C VAL A 117 -8.73 22.75 21.18
N VAL A 118 -9.93 22.68 20.63
CA VAL A 118 -11.14 23.23 21.30
C VAL A 118 -11.37 22.53 22.64
N PHE A 119 -11.29 21.21 22.70
CA PHE A 119 -11.48 20.46 23.95
C PHE A 119 -10.43 20.76 25.01
N ILE A 120 -9.17 20.93 24.62
CA ILE A 120 -8.07 21.17 25.56
C ILE A 120 -8.01 22.62 26.04
N PHE A 121 -8.29 23.60 25.17
CA PHE A 121 -8.08 25.01 25.48
C PHE A 121 -9.38 25.78 25.75
N VAL A 122 -10.46 25.46 25.06
CA VAL A 122 -11.72 26.23 25.16
C VAL A 122 -12.63 25.65 26.22
N VAL A 123 -12.85 24.33 26.22
CA VAL A 123 -13.75 23.69 27.18
C VAL A 123 -13.41 23.99 28.67
N PRO A 124 -12.11 23.96 29.09
CA PRO A 124 -11.76 24.27 30.48
C PRO A 124 -12.11 25.70 30.91
N LYS A 125 -12.09 26.67 29.99
CA LYS A 125 -12.47 28.06 30.30
C LYS A 125 -13.95 28.22 30.67
N PHE A 126 -14.78 27.32 30.15
CA PHE A 126 -16.21 27.26 30.45
C PHE A 126 -16.54 26.35 31.64
N ALA A 127 -15.58 25.63 32.18
CA ALA A 127 -15.76 24.73 33.32
C ALA A 127 -16.27 25.50 34.58
N ASN A 128 -15.83 26.76 34.76
CA ASN A 128 -16.26 27.62 35.86
C ASN A 128 -17.77 27.98 35.80
N ILE A 129 -18.41 27.90 34.64
CA ILE A 129 -19.84 28.13 34.47
C ILE A 129 -20.65 26.95 35.01
N LEU A 130 -20.10 25.75 35.00
CA LEU A 130 -20.72 24.53 35.53
C LEU A 130 -20.76 24.47 37.06
N THR A 131 -19.87 25.22 37.73
CA THR A 131 -19.85 25.31 39.20
C THR A 131 -20.89 26.25 39.77
N ASN A 132 -21.62 26.97 38.91
CA ASN A 132 -22.70 27.87 39.34
C ASN A 132 -24.05 27.08 39.43
N PRO A 133 -24.59 26.81 40.63
CA PRO A 133 -25.76 25.96 40.79
C PRO A 133 -27.08 26.56 40.24
N LYS A 134 -27.04 27.81 39.73
CA LYS A 134 -28.20 28.53 39.18
C LYS A 134 -28.25 28.56 37.65
N ALA A 135 -27.32 27.93 36.96
CA ALA A 135 -27.34 27.92 35.51
C ALA A 135 -28.14 26.71 35.00
N ASP A 136 -29.29 26.98 34.39
CA ASP A 136 -30.05 25.97 33.64
C ASP A 136 -29.29 25.58 32.37
N ILE A 137 -28.45 24.55 32.48
CA ILE A 137 -27.64 24.08 31.38
C ILE A 137 -28.36 22.92 30.69
N PRO A 138 -28.62 22.96 29.36
CA PRO A 138 -29.23 21.87 28.62
C PRO A 138 -28.43 20.56 28.80
N ILE A 139 -29.14 19.43 28.85
CA ILE A 139 -28.57 18.11 29.09
C ILE A 139 -27.43 17.80 28.12
N PHE A 140 -27.56 18.22 26.85
CA PHE A 140 -26.55 18.04 25.84
C PHE A 140 -25.24 18.78 26.16
N SER A 141 -25.33 20.02 26.64
CA SER A 141 -24.14 20.81 27.03
C SER A 141 -23.42 20.21 28.24
N ARG A 142 -24.17 19.60 29.18
CA ARG A 142 -23.59 18.86 30.32
C ARG A 142 -22.77 17.68 29.84
N TRP A 143 -23.29 16.90 28.89
CA TRP A 143 -22.54 15.74 28.31
C TRP A 143 -21.26 16.18 27.64
N VAL A 144 -21.29 17.22 26.83
CA VAL A 144 -20.09 17.74 26.12
C VAL A 144 -19.06 18.27 27.11
N LEU A 145 -19.51 19.03 28.13
CA LEU A 145 -18.61 19.60 29.13
C LEU A 145 -18.05 18.52 30.06
N GLN A 146 -18.84 17.52 30.45
CA GLN A 146 -18.38 16.41 31.29
C GLN A 146 -17.34 15.53 30.56
N SER A 147 -17.56 15.23 29.28
CA SER A 147 -16.56 14.51 28.46
C SER A 147 -15.29 15.34 28.27
N GLY A 148 -15.41 16.67 28.09
CA GLY A 148 -14.25 17.56 28.00
C GLY A 148 -13.45 17.64 29.31
N LEU A 149 -14.12 17.76 30.45
CA LEU A 149 -13.47 17.76 31.77
C LEU A 149 -12.82 16.41 32.09
N TRP A 150 -13.44 15.28 31.71
CA TRP A 150 -12.85 13.96 31.84
C TRP A 150 -11.56 13.84 31.02
N LEU A 151 -11.56 14.36 29.79
CA LEU A 151 -10.38 14.41 28.92
C LEU A 151 -9.24 15.25 29.53
N VAL A 152 -9.57 16.39 30.12
CA VAL A 152 -8.59 17.30 30.75
C VAL A 152 -8.05 16.74 32.07
N ASN A 153 -8.90 16.08 32.88
CA ASN A 153 -8.47 15.44 34.13
C ASN A 153 -7.59 14.21 33.87
N ASN A 154 -7.85 13.49 32.79
CA ASN A 154 -7.08 12.28 32.40
C ASN A 154 -6.20 12.55 31.18
N LYS A 155 -5.37 13.61 31.23
CA LYS A 155 -4.48 14.03 30.11
C LYS A 155 -3.66 12.88 29.53
N ILE A 156 -3.17 11.98 30.39
CA ILE A 156 -2.37 10.82 29.98
C ILE A 156 -3.24 9.80 29.23
N LEU A 157 -4.44 9.48 29.76
CA LEU A 157 -5.37 8.55 29.11
C LEU A 157 -5.93 9.13 27.79
N ALA A 158 -6.20 10.43 27.72
CA ALA A 158 -6.60 11.11 26.50
C ALA A 158 -5.49 11.10 25.44
N ALA A 159 -4.25 11.39 25.84
CA ALA A 159 -3.10 11.31 24.95
C ALA A 159 -2.83 9.88 24.47
N VAL A 160 -2.95 8.89 25.35
CA VAL A 160 -2.78 7.46 25.00
C VAL A 160 -3.91 6.97 24.09
N SER A 161 -5.18 7.33 24.35
CA SER A 161 -6.29 6.93 23.49
C SER A 161 -6.19 7.57 22.10
N PHE A 162 -5.74 8.82 22.02
CA PHE A 162 -5.50 9.50 20.75
C PHE A 162 -4.29 8.91 20.01
N ALA A 163 -3.20 8.61 20.71
CA ALA A 163 -2.03 7.94 20.16
C ALA A 163 -2.37 6.53 19.67
N LEU A 164 -3.22 5.78 20.40
CA LEU A 164 -3.70 4.47 20.00
C LEU A 164 -4.63 4.55 18.78
N ALA A 165 -5.53 5.54 18.73
CA ALA A 165 -6.41 5.76 17.57
C ALA A 165 -5.60 6.18 16.33
N ALA A 166 -4.67 7.12 16.48
CA ALA A 166 -3.77 7.56 15.39
C ALA A 166 -2.80 6.43 14.99
N GLY A 167 -2.24 5.72 15.96
CA GLY A 167 -1.34 4.58 15.73
C GLY A 167 -2.06 3.39 15.11
N GLY A 168 -3.29 3.07 15.54
CA GLY A 168 -4.14 2.04 14.95
C GLY A 168 -4.53 2.39 13.51
N PHE A 169 -4.88 3.64 13.26
CA PHE A 169 -5.16 4.13 11.91
C PHE A 169 -3.92 4.08 11.02
N PHE A 170 -2.77 4.52 11.53
CA PHE A 170 -1.47 4.41 10.82
C PHE A 170 -1.06 2.95 10.63
N PHE A 171 -1.32 2.07 11.59
CA PHE A 171 -1.03 0.64 11.50
C PHE A 171 -1.91 -0.06 10.46
N ILE A 172 -3.19 0.29 10.35
CA ILE A 172 -4.10 -0.24 9.32
C ILE A 172 -3.60 0.16 7.93
N ILE A 173 -3.17 1.42 7.75
CA ILE A 173 -2.62 1.92 6.50
C ILE A 173 -1.25 1.29 6.20
N SER A 174 -0.41 1.13 7.23
CA SER A 174 0.90 0.50 7.10
C SER A 174 0.79 -1.00 6.82
N LYS A 175 -0.20 -1.68 7.41
CA LYS A 175 -0.46 -3.11 7.14
C LYS A 175 -0.94 -3.36 5.71
N GLN A 176 -1.67 -2.43 5.12
CA GLN A 176 -1.94 -2.46 3.68
C GLN A 176 -0.64 -2.33 2.87
N LYS A 177 0.30 -1.48 3.32
CA LYS A 177 1.61 -1.30 2.67
C LYS A 177 2.51 -2.55 2.77
N ILE A 178 2.45 -3.28 3.88
CA ILE A 178 3.21 -4.54 4.08
C ILE A 178 2.57 -5.68 3.27
N ARG A 179 1.25 -5.73 3.16
CA ARG A 179 0.54 -6.71 2.33
C ARG A 179 0.78 -6.48 0.84
N ASP A 180 0.98 -5.23 0.43
CA ASP A 180 1.33 -4.88 -0.96
C ASP A 180 2.81 -5.14 -1.29
N GLN A 181 3.67 -5.38 -0.28
CA GLN A 181 5.05 -5.85 -0.48
C GLN A 181 5.17 -7.39 -0.48
N LEU A 182 4.11 -8.09 -0.08
CA LEU A 182 4.06 -9.56 -0.01
C LEU A 182 3.33 -10.20 -1.20
N TRP A 183 2.83 -9.36 -2.14
CA TRP A 183 2.20 -9.79 -3.39
C TRP A 183 2.92 -9.22 -4.60
#